data_588df854ac3677937b986a42399adb81
#
_entry.id   588df854ac3677937b986a42399adb81
#
_cell.length_a   1.000
_cell.length_b   1.000
_cell.length_c   1.000
_cell.angle_alpha   90.00
_cell.angle_beta   90.00
_cell.angle_gamma   90.00
#
_symmetry.space_group_name_H-M   'P 1'
#
loop_
_entity.id
_entity.type
_entity.pdbx_description
1 polymer ?
#
loop_
_entity_poly.entity_id
_entity_poly.type
_entity_poly.pdbx_seq_one_letter_code
_entity_poly.pdbx_strand_id
1 'polypeptide(L)' 'MTIETLNARRLLCPLPVIRTQDKVKQLKVGDRLEVICTDPGVMQDIPAWCRINGHKVIEATSGNHEYTILLEVG' A
#
# COMPACT_ATOMS: atom_id res chain seq x y z
N MET A 1 -10.48 1.06 14.92
CA MET A 1 -9.25 1.02 14.11
C MET A 1 -9.08 -0.35 13.50
N THR A 2 -8.98 -0.43 12.19
CA THR A 2 -8.98 -1.68 11.45
C THR A 2 -7.67 -1.82 10.69
N ILE A 3 -7.13 -3.05 10.64
CA ILE A 3 -5.99 -3.37 9.78
C ILE A 3 -6.48 -4.35 8.73
N GLU A 4 -6.36 -3.96 7.47
CA GLU A 4 -6.75 -4.79 6.34
C GLU A 4 -5.53 -5.16 5.53
N THR A 5 -5.60 -6.27 4.81
CA THR A 5 -4.52 -6.72 3.94
C THR A 5 -5.00 -6.73 2.50
N LEU A 6 -4.21 -6.13 1.61
CA LEU A 6 -4.44 -6.16 0.17
C LEU A 6 -3.37 -7.02 -0.48
N ASN A 7 -3.81 -8.08 -1.13
CA ASN A 7 -2.91 -8.94 -1.89
C ASN A 7 -2.77 -8.39 -3.30
N ALA A 8 -1.66 -7.71 -3.55
CA ALA A 8 -1.32 -7.16 -4.87
C ALA A 8 -0.13 -7.90 -5.50
N ARG A 9 0.07 -9.16 -5.10
CA ARG A 9 1.11 -10.00 -5.69
C ARG A 9 0.83 -10.22 -7.16
N ARG A 10 1.91 -10.30 -7.95
CA ARG A 10 1.88 -10.56 -9.39
C ARG A 10 1.23 -9.46 -10.22
N LEU A 11 0.96 -8.31 -9.61
CA LEU A 11 0.50 -7.13 -10.32
C LEU A 11 1.71 -6.26 -10.67
N LEU A 12 1.72 -5.74 -11.89
CA LEU A 12 2.75 -4.83 -12.37
C LEU A 12 2.28 -3.39 -12.25
N CYS A 13 3.23 -2.48 -12.05
CA CYS A 13 2.95 -1.06 -12.01
C CYS A 13 2.17 -0.64 -13.28
N PRO A 14 1.11 0.19 -13.16
CA PRO A 14 0.67 0.90 -11.98
C PRO A 14 -0.44 0.19 -11.17
N LEU A 15 -0.73 -1.09 -11.43
CA LEU A 15 -1.86 -1.78 -10.82
C LEU A 15 -1.81 -1.83 -9.29
N PRO A 16 -0.65 -2.07 -8.64
CA PRO A 16 -0.63 -2.06 -7.17
C PRO A 16 -1.09 -0.74 -6.57
N VAL A 17 -0.72 0.39 -7.18
CA VAL A 17 -1.14 1.72 -6.71
C VAL A 17 -2.64 1.90 -6.92
N ILE A 18 -3.15 1.49 -8.07
CA ILE A 18 -4.58 1.60 -8.38
C ILE A 18 -5.40 0.77 -7.40
N ARG A 19 -4.97 -0.46 -7.13
CA ARG A 19 -5.67 -1.33 -6.17
C ARG A 19 -5.62 -0.77 -4.77
N THR A 20 -4.47 -0.18 -4.37
CA THR A 20 -4.34 0.47 -3.08
C THR A 20 -5.31 1.66 -2.98
N GLN A 21 -5.39 2.47 -4.01
CA GLN A 21 -6.30 3.60 -4.06
C GLN A 21 -7.75 3.17 -3.89
N ASP A 22 -8.16 2.14 -4.61
CA ASP A 22 -9.54 1.62 -4.53
C ASP A 22 -9.84 1.09 -3.14
N LYS A 23 -8.88 0.38 -2.53
CA LYS A 23 -9.08 -0.18 -1.19
C LYS A 23 -9.17 0.92 -0.13
N VAL A 24 -8.33 1.95 -0.23
CA VAL A 24 -8.33 3.06 0.71
C VAL A 24 -9.67 3.80 0.70
N LYS A 25 -10.34 3.87 -0.44
CA LYS A 25 -11.67 4.49 -0.52
C LYS A 25 -12.72 3.78 0.33
N GLN A 26 -12.49 2.53 0.68
CA GLN A 26 -13.39 1.74 1.51
C GLN A 26 -13.03 1.83 3.00
N LEU A 27 -11.92 2.49 3.32
CA LEU A 27 -11.41 2.60 4.68
C LEU A 27 -11.65 3.99 5.24
N LYS A 28 -11.52 4.11 6.55
CA LYS A 28 -11.72 5.38 7.27
C LYS A 28 -10.40 5.92 7.76
N VAL A 29 -10.36 7.21 8.06
CA VAL A 29 -9.20 7.85 8.68
C VAL A 29 -8.81 7.07 9.93
N GLY A 30 -7.52 6.73 10.02
CA GLY A 30 -6.98 5.94 11.13
C GLY A 30 -6.92 4.45 10.88
N ASP A 31 -7.62 3.96 9.86
CA ASP A 31 -7.51 2.55 9.47
C ASP A 31 -6.14 2.31 8.83
N ARG A 32 -5.67 1.08 8.92
CA ARG A 32 -4.39 0.68 8.34
C ARG A 32 -4.58 -0.34 7.25
N LEU A 33 -3.72 -0.26 6.24
CA LEU A 33 -3.73 -1.17 5.11
C LEU A 33 -2.33 -1.73 4.90
N GLU A 34 -2.23 -3.04 4.88
CA GLU A 34 -1.01 -3.75 4.52
C GLU A 34 -1.11 -4.19 3.07
N VAL A 35 -0.24 -3.65 2.21
CA VAL A 35 -0.21 -3.98 0.79
C VAL A 35 0.97 -4.90 0.53
N ILE A 36 0.71 -6.07 -0.01
CA ILE A 36 1.75 -7.06 -0.32
C ILE A 36 1.89 -7.17 -1.82
N CYS A 37 3.08 -6.90 -2.33
CA CYS A 37 3.37 -6.84 -3.76
C CYS A 37 4.60 -7.67 -4.12
N THR A 38 4.78 -7.93 -5.40
CA THR A 38 5.99 -8.59 -5.90
C THR A 38 6.78 -7.70 -6.87
N ASP A 39 6.25 -6.53 -7.21
CA ASP A 39 6.94 -5.55 -8.07
C ASP A 39 7.74 -4.59 -7.20
N PRO A 40 9.08 -4.52 -7.34
CA PRO A 40 9.91 -3.63 -6.52
C PRO A 40 9.58 -2.14 -6.70
N GLY A 41 8.97 -1.74 -7.81
CA GLY A 41 8.58 -0.35 -8.05
C GLY A 41 7.61 0.19 -7.01
N VAL A 42 6.85 -0.67 -6.34
CA VAL A 42 5.89 -0.24 -5.31
C VAL A 42 6.58 0.43 -4.12
N MET A 43 7.84 0.11 -3.86
CA MET A 43 8.58 0.70 -2.74
C MET A 43 8.81 2.20 -2.93
N GLN A 44 8.68 2.71 -4.14
CA GLN A 44 8.68 4.14 -4.44
C GLN A 44 7.27 4.66 -4.71
N ASP A 45 6.49 3.91 -5.48
CA ASP A 45 5.22 4.39 -6.01
C ASP A 45 4.16 4.54 -4.92
N ILE A 46 4.03 3.57 -4.04
CA ILE A 46 3.01 3.64 -2.99
C ILE A 46 3.34 4.70 -1.94
N PRO A 47 4.58 4.82 -1.44
CA PRO A 47 4.91 5.92 -0.53
C PRO A 47 4.70 7.30 -1.16
N ALA A 48 5.03 7.47 -2.45
CA ALA A 48 4.80 8.72 -3.15
C ALA A 48 3.31 9.04 -3.23
N TRP A 49 2.49 8.04 -3.59
CA TRP A 49 1.04 8.20 -3.65
C TRP A 49 0.47 8.55 -2.27
N CYS A 50 0.95 7.90 -1.20
CA CYS A 50 0.51 8.19 0.16
C CYS A 50 0.81 9.64 0.54
N ARG A 51 2.00 10.12 0.23
CA ARG A 51 2.41 11.48 0.54
C ARG A 51 1.53 12.50 -0.17
N ILE A 52 1.25 12.25 -1.45
CA ILE A 52 0.44 13.16 -2.27
C ILE A 52 -1.01 13.19 -1.77
N ASN A 53 -1.53 12.08 -1.28
CA ASN A 53 -2.92 11.94 -0.89
C ASN A 53 -3.14 12.05 0.62
N GLY A 54 -2.12 12.41 1.39
CA GLY A 54 -2.28 12.65 2.81
C GLY A 54 -2.32 11.42 3.70
N HIS A 55 -1.87 10.28 3.20
CA HIS A 55 -1.77 9.06 3.99
C HIS A 55 -0.35 8.91 4.53
N LYS A 56 -0.18 8.08 5.55
CA LYS A 56 1.10 7.92 6.22
C LYS A 56 1.61 6.50 6.02
N VAL A 57 2.87 6.38 5.58
CA VAL A 57 3.55 5.09 5.53
C VAL A 57 4.11 4.78 6.91
N ILE A 58 3.62 3.70 7.52
CA ILE A 58 4.07 3.27 8.85
C ILE A 58 5.33 2.45 8.72
N GLU A 59 5.35 1.52 7.75
CA GLU A 59 6.46 0.59 7.58
C GLU A 59 6.50 0.12 6.13
N ALA A 60 7.72 -0.10 5.63
CA ALA A 60 7.93 -0.67 4.31
C ALA A 60 9.06 -1.69 4.42
N THR A 61 8.77 -2.93 4.09
CA THR A 61 9.73 -4.03 4.22
C THR A 61 9.83 -4.82 2.93
N SER A 62 10.96 -5.50 2.74
CA SER A 62 11.15 -6.38 1.60
C SER A 62 11.85 -7.67 2.05
N GLY A 63 11.52 -8.78 1.41
CA GLY A 63 12.15 -10.07 1.67
C GLY A 63 11.47 -11.15 0.84
N ASN A 64 12.24 -12.17 0.43
CA ASN A 64 11.72 -13.31 -0.33
C ASN A 64 10.94 -12.89 -1.59
N HIS A 65 11.44 -11.87 -2.30
CA HIS A 65 10.82 -11.33 -3.52
C HIS A 65 9.42 -10.74 -3.28
N GLU A 66 9.10 -10.40 -2.04
CA GLU A 66 7.86 -9.69 -1.70
C GLU A 66 8.18 -8.36 -1.07
N TYR A 67 7.30 -7.40 -1.31
CA TYR A 67 7.42 -6.03 -0.81
C TYR A 67 6.13 -5.69 -0.09
N THR A 68 6.23 -5.34 1.19
CA THR A 68 5.07 -5.06 2.03
C THR A 68 5.11 -3.62 2.50
N ILE A 69 4.01 -2.92 2.31
CA ILE A 69 3.88 -1.54 2.77
C ILE A 69 2.67 -1.46 3.68
N LEU A 70 2.91 -1.01 4.91
CA LEU A 70 1.85 -0.74 5.87
C LEU A 70 1.62 0.76 5.89
N LEU A 71 0.41 1.17 5.53
CA LEU A 71 0.04 2.58 5.52
C LEU A 71 -1.14 2.84 6.46
N GLU A 72 -1.26 4.07 6.90
CA GLU A 72 -2.39 4.53 7.70
C GLU A 72 -3.16 5.56 6.90
N VAL A 73 -4.48 5.40 6.81
CA VAL A 73 -5.35 6.31 6.08
C VAL A 73 -5.43 7.64 6.82
N GLY A 74 -5.11 8.71 6.11
CA GLY A 74 -5.13 10.07 6.66
C GLY A 74 -6.37 10.86 6.33
#